data_395876b06287a56c761ca6823cdb0c8c
#
_entry.id   395876b06287a56c761ca6823cdb0c8c
#
_cell.length_a   1.000
_cell.length_b   1.000
_cell.length_c   1.000
_cell.angle_alpha   90.00
_cell.angle_beta   90.00
_cell.angle_gamma   90.00
#
_symmetry.space_group_name_H-M   'P 1'
#
loop_
_entity.id
_entity.type
_entity.pdbx_description
1 polymer ?
#
loop_
_entity_poly.entity_id
_entity_poly.type
_entity_poly.pdbx_seq_one_letter_code
_entity_poly.pdbx_strand_id
1 'polypeptide(L)'
;MKYIAYGSNMVEEQMAYRCPNARLIGMGQLPNHRLEFYLHATVERSRAHGASVPVAVWGIDEEDEKNLDHYEGFPKYYTKHKRKVVMDDGSQIEGMVYIMNMIRPLIPHASYYNGIRDAYLKLGIGSEIKRVLEPALNRSIKRDRFRLR
;
A
#
# COMPACT_ATOMS: atom_id res chain seq x y z
N MET A 1 12.07 -3.73 13.42
CA MET A 1 10.95 -4.28 12.61
C MET A 1 10.86 -3.53 11.29
N LYS A 2 10.52 -4.23 10.23
CA LYS A 2 10.36 -3.62 8.90
C LYS A 2 8.88 -3.58 8.54
N TYR A 3 8.44 -2.42 8.03
CA TYR A 3 7.08 -2.16 7.63
C TYR A 3 7.03 -1.85 6.13
N ILE A 4 6.13 -2.54 5.42
CA ILE A 4 5.94 -2.42 3.98
C ILE A 4 4.74 -1.50 3.74
N ALA A 5 4.98 -0.33 3.16
CA ALA A 5 3.96 0.66 2.85
C ALA A 5 3.69 0.70 1.34
N TYR A 6 2.43 0.55 0.95
CA TYR A 6 2.02 0.56 -0.47
C TYR A 6 1.06 1.71 -0.80
N GLY A 7 0.69 2.53 0.17
CA GLY A 7 -0.26 3.63 0.00
C GLY A 7 0.28 4.96 0.50
N SER A 8 -0.52 5.70 1.26
CA SER A 8 -0.16 7.05 1.72
C SER A 8 1.09 7.08 2.59
N ASN A 9 1.43 5.97 3.28
CA ASN A 9 2.62 5.88 4.13
C ASN A 9 3.92 5.67 3.37
N MET A 10 3.90 5.76 2.05
CA MET A 10 5.11 5.69 1.25
C MET A 10 5.96 6.94 1.35
N VAL A 11 5.40 8.09 1.70
CA VAL A 11 6.11 9.38 1.73
C VAL A 11 6.49 9.80 3.14
N GLU A 12 7.63 10.51 3.23
CA GLU A 12 8.21 10.93 4.51
C GLU A 12 7.28 11.81 5.34
N GLU A 13 6.56 12.73 4.72
CA GLU A 13 5.68 13.65 5.44
C GLU A 13 4.59 12.92 6.21
N GLN A 14 4.00 11.91 5.59
CA GLN A 14 2.97 11.10 6.23
C GLN A 14 3.56 10.25 7.35
N MET A 15 4.69 9.61 7.09
CA MET A 15 5.34 8.75 8.09
C MET A 15 5.89 9.56 9.25
N ALA A 16 6.44 10.75 9.02
CA ALA A 16 6.92 11.61 10.09
C ALA A 16 5.79 11.99 11.06
N TYR A 17 4.59 12.17 10.54
CA TYR A 17 3.41 12.49 11.35
C TYR A 17 2.92 11.28 12.16
N ARG A 18 2.83 10.10 11.52
CA ARG A 18 2.29 8.88 12.14
C ARG A 18 3.30 8.12 12.96
N CYS A 19 4.54 8.08 12.49
CA CYS A 19 5.62 7.25 13.02
C CYS A 19 6.90 8.07 13.10
N PRO A 20 7.03 8.96 14.10
CA PRO A 20 8.16 9.88 14.15
C PRO A 20 9.53 9.21 14.27
N ASN A 21 9.57 7.96 14.71
CA ASN A 21 10.82 7.20 14.87
C ASN A 21 11.16 6.35 13.65
N ALA A 22 10.31 6.35 12.62
CA ALA A 22 10.52 5.53 11.43
C ALA A 22 11.67 6.04 10.57
N ARG A 23 12.38 5.11 9.93
CA ARG A 23 13.47 5.41 9.00
C ARG A 23 13.20 4.70 7.68
N LEU A 24 13.31 5.43 6.57
CA LEU A 24 13.18 4.84 5.25
C LEU A 24 14.39 3.93 4.97
N ILE A 25 14.12 2.66 4.72
CA ILE A 25 15.15 1.68 4.31
C ILE A 25 15.37 1.76 2.81
N GLY A 26 14.30 1.85 2.04
CA GLY A 26 14.37 1.96 0.58
C GLY A 26 13.06 1.65 -0.09
N MET A 27 13.10 1.68 -1.43
CA MET A 27 11.98 1.34 -2.29
C MET A 27 12.15 -0.05 -2.86
N GLY A 28 11.05 -0.68 -3.20
CA GLY A 28 11.06 -2.01 -3.80
C GLY A 28 9.73 -2.38 -4.42
N GLN A 29 9.58 -3.66 -4.73
CA GLN A 29 8.37 -4.23 -5.32
C GLN A 29 7.91 -5.40 -4.48
N LEU A 30 6.61 -5.44 -4.21
CA LEU A 30 5.94 -6.59 -3.60
C LEU A 30 5.49 -7.51 -4.73
N PRO A 31 6.20 -8.62 -5.00
CA PRO A 31 5.90 -9.47 -6.15
C PRO A 31 4.65 -10.31 -5.91
N ASN A 32 4.01 -10.72 -7.00
CA ASN A 32 2.86 -11.63 -6.98
C ASN A 32 1.65 -11.05 -6.22
N HIS A 33 1.52 -9.74 -6.25
CA HIS A 33 0.40 -9.00 -5.69
C HIS A 33 -0.05 -7.93 -6.66
N ARG A 34 -1.30 -7.49 -6.48
CA ARG A 34 -1.84 -6.31 -7.18
C ARG A 34 -2.48 -5.39 -6.15
N LEU A 35 -2.52 -4.10 -6.46
CA LEU A 35 -3.19 -3.09 -5.65
C LEU A 35 -4.69 -3.14 -5.94
N GLU A 36 -5.50 -3.02 -4.90
CA GLU A 36 -6.96 -2.92 -5.02
C GLU A 36 -7.49 -1.79 -4.14
N PHE A 37 -8.58 -1.18 -4.59
CA PHE A 37 -9.31 -0.19 -3.80
C PHE A 37 -10.68 -0.73 -3.43
N TYR A 38 -10.93 -0.81 -2.12
CA TYR A 38 -12.22 -1.09 -1.52
C TYR A 38 -12.50 0.01 -0.52
N LEU A 39 -12.85 1.21 -0.98
CA LEU A 39 -12.81 2.49 -0.30
C LEU A 39 -11.37 2.94 -0.01
N HIS A 40 -10.58 2.12 0.65
CA HIS A 40 -9.15 2.32 0.91
C HIS A 40 -8.33 1.29 0.13
N ALA A 41 -7.02 1.51 0.09
CA ALA A 41 -6.11 0.62 -0.62
C ALA A 41 -5.81 -0.64 0.18
N THR A 42 -5.65 -1.74 -0.53
CA THR A 42 -5.11 -2.99 -0.02
C THR A 42 -4.32 -3.68 -1.13
N VAL A 43 -3.66 -4.78 -0.79
CA VAL A 43 -2.97 -5.61 -1.78
C VAL A 43 -3.55 -7.02 -1.71
N GLU A 44 -3.63 -7.67 -2.87
CA GLU A 44 -4.11 -9.05 -3.00
C GLU A 44 -3.10 -9.86 -3.78
N ARG A 45 -3.03 -11.15 -3.51
CA ARG A 45 -2.21 -12.06 -4.30
C ARG A 45 -2.69 -12.09 -5.74
N SER A 46 -1.76 -12.08 -6.67
CA SER A 46 -2.05 -12.14 -8.11
C SER A 46 -1.14 -13.16 -8.78
N ARG A 47 -1.72 -13.98 -9.65
CA ARG A 47 -0.98 -14.94 -10.47
C ARG A 47 -0.65 -14.39 -11.85
N ALA A 48 -1.04 -13.16 -12.13
CA ALA A 48 -0.73 -12.53 -13.41
C ALA A 48 0.78 -12.41 -13.57
N HIS A 49 1.28 -12.68 -14.77
CA HIS A 49 2.70 -12.57 -15.06
C HIS A 49 3.20 -11.14 -14.83
N GLY A 50 4.27 -11.01 -14.05
CA GLY A 50 4.87 -9.71 -13.76
C GLY A 50 4.09 -8.86 -12.76
N ALA A 51 3.05 -9.41 -12.11
CA ALA A 51 2.30 -8.67 -11.11
C ALA A 51 3.18 -8.27 -9.93
N SER A 52 3.21 -6.99 -9.61
CA SER A 52 3.91 -6.46 -8.44
C SER A 52 3.33 -5.11 -8.07
N VAL A 53 3.56 -4.70 -6.83
CA VAL A 53 3.12 -3.40 -6.31
C VAL A 53 4.36 -2.66 -5.79
N PRO A 54 4.58 -1.41 -6.19
CA PRO A 54 5.68 -0.63 -5.66
C PRO A 54 5.43 -0.32 -4.19
N VAL A 55 6.47 -0.41 -3.38
CA VAL A 55 6.39 -0.22 -1.92
C VAL A 55 7.58 0.57 -1.40
N ALA A 56 7.37 1.25 -0.28
CA ALA A 56 8.44 1.79 0.55
C ALA A 56 8.58 0.88 1.76
N VAL A 57 9.82 0.58 2.16
CA VAL A 57 10.09 -0.23 3.34
C VAL A 57 10.69 0.67 4.42
N TRP A 58 10.07 0.66 5.60
CA TRP A 58 10.45 1.48 6.74
C TRP A 58 10.95 0.62 7.90
N GLY A 59 12.00 1.09 8.57
CA GLY A 59 12.37 0.57 9.88
C GLY A 59 11.52 1.26 10.95
N ILE A 60 10.83 0.49 11.78
CA ILE A 60 9.92 1.02 12.80
C ILE A 60 10.20 0.37 14.15
N ASP A 61 9.81 1.05 15.23
CA ASP A 61 9.84 0.52 16.59
C ASP A 61 8.45 0.12 17.09
N GLU A 62 8.36 -0.31 18.33
CA GLU A 62 7.09 -0.75 18.93
C GLU A 62 6.06 0.37 19.02
N GLU A 63 6.49 1.59 19.32
CA GLU A 63 5.61 2.75 19.40
C GLU A 63 5.03 3.08 18.03
N ASP A 64 5.87 3.07 17.00
CA ASP A 64 5.44 3.27 15.62
C ASP A 64 4.42 2.21 15.21
N GLU A 65 4.66 0.96 15.58
CA GLU A 65 3.73 -0.13 15.28
C GLU A 65 2.36 0.10 15.93
N LYS A 66 2.33 0.55 17.17
CA LYS A 66 1.06 0.89 17.85
C LYS A 66 0.32 2.01 17.13
N ASN A 67 1.04 3.03 16.67
CA ASN A 67 0.44 4.13 15.92
C ASN A 67 -0.14 3.64 14.59
N LEU A 68 0.57 2.76 13.89
CA LEU A 68 0.09 2.16 12.65
C LEU A 68 -1.14 1.26 12.90
N ASP A 69 -1.10 0.44 13.95
CA ASP A 69 -2.24 -0.40 14.32
C ASP A 69 -3.50 0.42 14.52
N HIS A 70 -3.36 1.54 15.22
CA HIS A 70 -4.48 2.46 15.43
C HIS A 70 -4.97 3.07 14.12
N TYR A 71 -4.07 3.56 13.30
CA TYR A 71 -4.38 4.17 12.00
C TYR A 71 -5.08 3.20 11.07
N GLU A 72 -4.60 1.95 11.00
CA GLU A 72 -5.16 0.92 10.12
C GLU A 72 -6.43 0.26 10.69
N GLY A 73 -6.77 0.53 11.94
CA GLY A 73 -7.90 -0.13 12.59
C GLY A 73 -7.65 -1.64 12.78
N PHE A 74 -6.42 -1.99 13.13
CA PHE A 74 -6.05 -3.38 13.42
C PHE A 74 -6.67 -3.82 14.76
N PRO A 75 -7.20 -5.03 14.86
CA PRO A 75 -7.27 -6.08 13.86
C PRO A 75 -8.58 -6.14 13.07
N LYS A 76 -9.48 -5.16 13.25
CA LYS A 76 -10.84 -5.20 12.69
C LYS A 76 -10.85 -5.00 11.17
N TYR A 77 -10.23 -3.90 10.70
CA TYR A 77 -10.27 -3.51 9.28
C TYR A 77 -9.09 -4.07 8.49
N TYR A 78 -7.94 -4.17 9.12
CA TYR A 78 -6.72 -4.71 8.53
C TYR A 78 -6.10 -5.72 9.47
N THR A 79 -5.42 -6.72 8.90
CA THR A 79 -4.61 -7.69 9.64
C THR A 79 -3.16 -7.59 9.17
N LYS A 80 -2.24 -8.07 9.99
CA LYS A 80 -0.80 -8.02 9.72
C LYS A 80 -0.34 -9.32 9.12
N HIS A 81 0.48 -9.22 8.09
CA HIS A 81 1.06 -10.37 7.39
C HIS A 81 2.53 -10.13 7.15
N LYS A 82 3.28 -11.21 6.96
CA LYS A 82 4.69 -11.15 6.55
C LYS A 82 4.78 -11.40 5.06
N ARG A 83 5.56 -10.56 4.36
CA ARG A 83 5.79 -10.70 2.92
C ARG A 83 7.23 -10.36 2.59
N LYS A 84 7.72 -10.94 1.50
CA LYS A 84 9.04 -10.63 0.95
C LYS A 84 8.91 -9.56 -0.11
N VAL A 85 9.84 -8.62 -0.07
CA VAL A 85 9.94 -7.49 -1.02
C VAL A 85 11.26 -7.63 -1.76
N VAL A 86 11.25 -7.42 -3.07
CA VAL A 86 12.46 -7.26 -3.87
C VAL A 86 12.78 -5.78 -3.90
N MET A 87 13.88 -5.40 -3.28
CA MET A 87 14.32 -4.00 -3.21
C MET A 87 14.91 -3.55 -4.55
N ASP A 88 14.96 -2.24 -4.76
CA ASP A 88 15.51 -1.67 -6.02
C ASP A 88 16.97 -2.06 -6.25
N ASP A 89 17.73 -2.33 -5.20
CA ASP A 89 19.12 -2.80 -5.32
C ASP A 89 19.25 -4.31 -5.61
N GLY A 90 18.12 -5.01 -5.74
CA GLY A 90 18.07 -6.45 -6.01
C GLY A 90 18.05 -7.32 -4.75
N SER A 91 18.25 -6.74 -3.57
CA SER A 91 18.18 -7.51 -2.32
C SER A 91 16.73 -7.87 -1.99
N GLN A 92 16.55 -8.87 -1.12
CA GLN A 92 15.24 -9.26 -0.63
C GLN A 92 15.13 -8.95 0.85
N ILE A 93 13.98 -8.38 1.24
CA ILE A 93 13.68 -8.04 2.62
C ILE A 93 12.32 -8.64 2.98
N GLU A 94 12.21 -9.23 4.15
CA GLU A 94 10.93 -9.63 4.72
C GLU A 94 10.44 -8.55 5.67
N GLY A 95 9.16 -8.19 5.56
CA GLY A 95 8.57 -7.18 6.42
C GLY A 95 7.10 -7.46 6.72
N MET A 96 6.55 -6.63 7.59
CA MET A 96 5.14 -6.65 7.97
C MET A 96 4.35 -5.75 7.03
N VAL A 97 3.20 -6.22 6.58
CA VAL A 97 2.27 -5.46 5.74
C VAL A 97 0.86 -5.59 6.29
N TYR A 98 0.11 -4.49 6.25
CA TYR A 98 -1.32 -4.51 6.60
C TYR A 98 -2.13 -4.86 5.36
N ILE A 99 -2.97 -5.88 5.47
CA ILE A 99 -3.87 -6.31 4.39
C ILE A 99 -5.30 -6.21 4.89
N MET A 100 -6.17 -5.64 4.06
CA MET A 100 -7.57 -5.41 4.41
C MET A 100 -8.27 -6.74 4.76
N ASN A 101 -8.97 -6.72 5.87
CA ASN A 101 -9.73 -7.85 6.39
C ASN A 101 -11.22 -7.73 6.08
N MET A 102 -11.73 -6.49 6.06
CA MET A 102 -13.14 -6.20 5.77
C MET A 102 -13.25 -5.42 4.47
N ILE A 103 -13.64 -6.12 3.41
CA ILE A 103 -13.80 -5.53 2.08
C ILE A 103 -15.06 -4.67 2.03
N ARG A 104 -14.92 -3.44 1.58
CA ARG A 104 -16.02 -2.51 1.30
C ARG A 104 -16.01 -2.23 -0.21
N PRO A 105 -17.02 -2.71 -0.97
CA PRO A 105 -16.99 -2.55 -2.43
C PRO A 105 -17.34 -1.13 -2.86
N LEU A 106 -16.57 -0.15 -2.40
CA LEU A 106 -16.74 1.27 -2.65
C LEU A 106 -15.52 1.81 -3.38
N ILE A 107 -15.74 2.82 -4.23
CA ILE A 107 -14.64 3.54 -4.88
C ILE A 107 -13.90 4.43 -3.87
N PRO A 108 -12.62 4.66 -4.05
CA PRO A 108 -11.89 5.55 -3.16
C PRO A 108 -12.35 7.00 -3.34
N HIS A 109 -12.29 7.79 -2.28
CA HIS A 109 -12.45 9.23 -2.40
C HIS A 109 -11.35 9.81 -3.28
N ALA A 110 -11.68 10.83 -4.08
CA ALA A 110 -10.72 11.43 -5.00
C ALA A 110 -9.48 11.96 -4.28
N SER A 111 -9.65 12.60 -3.12
CA SER A 111 -8.52 13.12 -2.34
C SER A 111 -7.58 12.01 -1.87
N TYR A 112 -8.14 10.86 -1.46
CA TYR A 112 -7.35 9.72 -1.03
C TYR A 112 -6.56 9.12 -2.19
N TYR A 113 -7.22 8.86 -3.32
CA TYR A 113 -6.58 8.35 -4.53
C TYR A 113 -5.48 9.29 -5.03
N ASN A 114 -5.81 10.58 -5.12
CA ASN A 114 -4.85 11.59 -5.59
C ASN A 114 -3.66 11.73 -4.64
N GLY A 115 -3.87 11.54 -3.34
CA GLY A 115 -2.77 11.52 -2.37
C GLY A 115 -1.76 10.43 -2.66
N ILE A 116 -2.23 9.23 -3.01
CA ILE A 116 -1.34 8.11 -3.39
C ILE A 116 -0.66 8.41 -4.73
N ARG A 117 -1.40 8.94 -5.70
CA ARG A 117 -0.86 9.33 -7.00
C ARG A 117 0.25 10.36 -6.85
N ASP A 118 0.04 11.37 -6.02
CA ASP A 118 1.04 12.39 -5.73
C ASP A 118 2.27 11.79 -5.05
N ALA A 119 2.08 10.80 -4.17
CA ALA A 119 3.18 10.07 -3.56
C ALA A 119 4.03 9.35 -4.61
N TYR A 120 3.41 8.71 -5.59
CA TYR A 120 4.12 8.06 -6.70
C TYR A 120 4.96 9.09 -7.49
N LEU A 121 4.38 10.23 -7.79
CA LEU A 121 5.11 11.30 -8.50
C LEU A 121 6.29 11.81 -7.68
N LYS A 122 6.06 12.05 -6.39
CA LYS A 122 7.08 12.58 -5.48
C LYS A 122 8.25 11.62 -5.30
N LEU A 123 7.98 10.31 -5.31
CA LEU A 123 8.99 9.27 -5.16
C LEU A 123 9.69 8.91 -6.48
N GLY A 124 9.35 9.59 -7.58
CA GLY A 124 9.96 9.35 -8.88
C GLY A 124 9.49 8.07 -9.57
N ILE A 125 8.35 7.52 -9.16
CA ILE A 125 7.78 6.29 -9.74
C ILE A 125 6.47 6.57 -10.49
N GLY A 126 6.37 7.75 -11.11
CA GLY A 126 5.18 8.13 -11.89
C GLY A 126 4.83 7.15 -13.01
N SER A 127 5.81 6.45 -13.58
CA SER A 127 5.57 5.40 -14.57
C SER A 127 4.71 4.25 -14.04
N GLU A 128 4.67 4.04 -12.73
CA GLU A 128 3.88 2.99 -12.09
C GLU A 128 2.39 3.35 -11.98
N ILE A 129 2.01 4.62 -12.20
CA ILE A 129 0.62 5.06 -12.11
C ILE A 129 -0.25 4.30 -13.13
N LYS A 130 0.19 4.22 -14.39
CA LYS A 130 -0.54 3.50 -15.44
C LYS A 130 -0.52 1.99 -15.26
N ARG A 131 0.54 1.47 -14.68
CA ARG A 131 0.68 0.02 -14.47
C ARG A 131 -0.13 -0.46 -13.28
N VAL A 132 -0.20 0.32 -12.19
CA VAL A 132 -0.70 -0.12 -10.89
C VAL A 132 -1.92 0.65 -10.42
N LEU A 133 -1.84 1.99 -10.34
CA LEU A 133 -2.91 2.81 -9.73
C LEU A 133 -4.15 2.89 -10.61
N GLU A 134 -4.00 3.28 -11.86
CA GLU A 134 -5.14 3.44 -12.77
C GLU A 134 -5.91 2.12 -12.96
N PRO A 135 -5.25 0.98 -13.18
CA PRO A 135 -5.98 -0.29 -13.27
C PRO A 135 -6.75 -0.64 -12.00
N ALA A 136 -6.17 -0.37 -10.82
CA ALA A 136 -6.85 -0.62 -9.55
C ALA A 136 -8.09 0.26 -9.38
N LEU A 137 -7.99 1.55 -9.72
CA LEU A 137 -9.12 2.46 -9.71
C LEU A 137 -10.21 1.99 -10.68
N ASN A 138 -9.83 1.63 -11.89
CA ASN A 138 -10.77 1.17 -12.92
C ASN A 138 -11.52 -0.10 -12.47
N ARG A 139 -10.84 -1.02 -11.81
CA ARG A 139 -11.49 -2.21 -11.25
C ARG A 139 -12.52 -1.84 -10.18
N SER A 140 -12.20 -0.87 -9.32
CA SER A 140 -13.13 -0.41 -8.27
C SER A 140 -14.38 0.25 -8.89
N ILE A 141 -14.20 1.04 -9.94
CA ILE A 141 -15.30 1.69 -10.67
C ILE A 141 -16.21 0.65 -11.30
N LYS A 142 -15.65 -0.37 -11.94
CA LYS A 142 -16.44 -1.47 -12.54
C LYS A 142 -17.25 -2.20 -11.49
N ARG A 143 -16.69 -2.52 -10.35
CA ARG A 143 -17.42 -3.18 -9.25
C ARG A 143 -18.56 -2.32 -8.74
N ASP A 144 -18.32 -1.02 -8.59
CA ASP A 144 -19.36 -0.09 -8.15
C ASP A 144 -20.54 -0.03 -9.13
N ARG A 145 -20.27 0.00 -10.44
CA ARG A 145 -21.32 -0.06 -11.48
C ARG A 145 -22.16 -1.31 -11.37
N PHE A 146 -21.52 -2.46 -11.16
CA PHE A 146 -22.25 -3.72 -10.98
C PHE A 146 -23.11 -3.71 -9.72
N ARG A 147 -22.60 -3.12 -8.64
CA ARG A 147 -23.34 -3.03 -7.39
C ARG A 147 -24.64 -2.22 -7.50
N LEU A 148 -24.65 -1.21 -8.38
CA LEU A 148 -25.81 -0.33 -8.59
C LEU A 148 -26.87 -0.92 -9.51
N ARG A 149 -26.58 -2.04 -10.14
CA ARG A 149 -27.56 -2.79 -10.93
C ARG A 149 -28.28 -3.79 -10.04
#